data_8fcc41a957db5f078c610a24243f5e66
#
_entry.id   8fcc41a957db5f078c610a24243f5e66
#
_cell.length_a   1.000
_cell.length_b   1.000
_cell.length_c   1.000
_cell.angle_alpha   90.00
_cell.angle_beta   90.00
_cell.angle_gamma   90.00
#
_symmetry.space_group_name_H-M   'P 1'
#
loop_
_entity.id
_entity.type
_entity.pdbx_description
1 polymer ?
#
loop_
_entity_poly.entity_id
_entity_poly.type
_entity_poly.pdbx_seq_one_letter_code
_entity_poly.pdbx_strand_id
1 'polypeptide(L)'
;MANTAYVGAGTTLGTSYYMRRFYAANADARTTTSRSNLSNSTLTGADSHALRRAIRSLGSFTYDDDNETNIKNNVSAFISTYNNMINSSGASDDRTMKNTQKSLKNLTAEYESQLDKIGITVKDNGTLESRSSLFSSADISKFESLFSSDSEYMQRVNSYARRLENRSNILTQIEYNDALAKRNANKQTSSSVSDSTTGKTDSADTGSTAVNALNIASVTPVTADLNTLLNLSLIHI
;
A
#
# COMPACT_ATOMS: atom_id res chain seq x y z
N MET A 1 33.83 34.17 -27.69
CA MET A 1 33.28 32.84 -27.89
C MET A 1 33.56 31.95 -26.70
N ALA A 2 33.01 32.27 -25.50
CA ALA A 2 33.30 31.47 -24.30
C ALA A 2 32.05 31.19 -23.40
N ASN A 3 30.84 31.45 -23.88
CA ASN A 3 29.69 31.35 -22.98
C ASN A 3 28.70 30.20 -23.24
N THR A 4 28.85 29.44 -24.30
CA THR A 4 27.92 28.35 -24.63
C THR A 4 28.26 27.02 -23.97
N ALA A 5 29.53 26.79 -23.64
CA ALA A 5 29.97 25.56 -22.98
C ALA A 5 29.60 25.50 -21.47
N TYR A 6 29.47 26.68 -20.84
CA TYR A 6 29.22 26.77 -19.39
C TYR A 6 27.74 26.53 -19.03
N VAL A 7 26.81 26.91 -19.87
CA VAL A 7 25.37 26.71 -19.62
C VAL A 7 24.95 25.24 -19.77
N GLY A 8 25.56 24.53 -20.70
CA GLY A 8 25.32 23.10 -20.90
C GLY A 8 25.84 22.22 -19.75
N ALA A 9 27.02 22.55 -19.19
CA ALA A 9 27.62 21.82 -18.08
C ALA A 9 26.85 22.06 -16.76
N GLY A 10 26.35 23.29 -16.55
CA GLY A 10 25.56 23.61 -15.35
C GLY A 10 24.22 22.91 -15.28
N THR A 11 23.51 22.75 -16.40
CA THR A 11 22.24 22.03 -16.49
C THR A 11 22.43 20.52 -16.29
N THR A 12 23.50 19.95 -16.83
CA THR A 12 23.79 18.51 -16.70
C THR A 12 24.19 18.16 -15.26
N LEU A 13 25.00 19.01 -14.62
CA LEU A 13 25.37 18.85 -13.21
C LEU A 13 24.18 19.03 -12.27
N GLY A 14 23.28 19.98 -12.55
CA GLY A 14 22.06 20.22 -11.78
C GLY A 14 21.13 19.02 -11.81
N THR A 15 20.84 18.48 -12.99
CA THR A 15 19.99 17.29 -13.15
C THR A 15 20.61 16.08 -12.48
N SER A 16 21.90 15.82 -12.65
CA SER A 16 22.61 14.73 -11.97
C SER A 16 22.64 14.89 -10.46
N TYR A 17 22.78 16.11 -9.93
CA TYR A 17 22.73 16.39 -8.51
C TYR A 17 21.34 16.14 -7.92
N TYR A 18 20.27 16.63 -8.57
CA TYR A 18 18.90 16.40 -8.14
C TYR A 18 18.53 14.91 -8.20
N MET A 19 18.94 14.20 -9.24
CA MET A 19 18.72 12.76 -9.35
C MET A 19 19.47 12.00 -8.24
N ARG A 20 20.72 12.32 -7.95
CA ARG A 20 21.47 11.70 -6.85
C ARG A 20 20.80 11.96 -5.51
N ARG A 21 20.34 13.18 -5.25
CA ARG A 21 19.68 13.56 -4.02
C ARG A 21 18.31 12.89 -3.90
N PHE A 22 17.57 12.79 -4.99
CA PHE A 22 16.33 12.03 -5.07
C PHE A 22 16.57 10.55 -4.73
N TYR A 23 17.55 9.91 -5.37
CA TYR A 23 17.89 8.53 -5.08
C TYR A 23 18.49 8.32 -3.68
N ALA A 24 19.20 9.28 -3.13
CA ALA A 24 19.69 9.21 -1.75
C ALA A 24 18.55 9.35 -0.74
N ALA A 25 17.61 10.28 -0.95
CA ALA A 25 16.44 10.46 -0.11
C ALA A 25 15.46 9.28 -0.20
N ASN A 26 15.47 8.54 -1.32
CA ASN A 26 14.65 7.35 -1.55
C ASN A 26 15.49 6.07 -1.53
N ALA A 27 16.65 6.06 -0.86
CA ALA A 27 17.51 4.88 -0.76
C ALA A 27 16.78 3.70 -0.13
N ASP A 28 15.95 3.95 0.89
CA ASP A 28 15.11 2.95 1.55
C ASP A 28 13.98 2.44 0.62
N ALA A 29 13.54 3.26 -0.32
CA ALA A 29 12.61 2.88 -1.38
C ALA A 29 13.24 1.94 -2.43
N ARG A 30 14.56 1.92 -2.54
CA ARG A 30 15.32 0.99 -3.40
C ARG A 30 15.62 -0.35 -2.75
N THR A 31 15.58 -0.42 -1.43
CA THR A 31 15.46 -1.71 -0.76
C THR A 31 14.07 -2.23 -1.09
N THR A 32 13.99 -3.05 -2.13
CA THR A 32 12.79 -3.84 -2.41
C THR A 32 12.51 -4.67 -1.17
N THR A 33 11.72 -4.09 -0.28
CA THR A 33 11.18 -4.85 0.84
C THR A 33 10.31 -5.90 0.17
N SER A 34 10.82 -7.12 0.14
CA SER A 34 10.07 -8.23 -0.44
C SER A 34 8.67 -8.23 0.18
N ARG A 35 7.63 -8.45 -0.63
CA ARG A 35 6.24 -8.58 -0.12
C ARG A 35 6.16 -9.53 1.08
N SER A 36 7.04 -10.54 1.15
CA SER A 36 7.15 -11.48 2.27
C SER A 36 7.58 -10.85 3.61
N ASN A 37 8.15 -9.66 3.60
CA ASN A 37 8.62 -8.97 4.82
C ASN A 37 7.62 -7.92 5.34
N LEU A 38 6.51 -7.73 4.64
CA LEU A 38 5.45 -6.80 5.04
C LEU A 38 4.33 -7.55 5.76
N SER A 39 3.71 -6.88 6.73
CA SER A 39 2.52 -7.45 7.39
C SER A 39 1.36 -7.58 6.39
N ASN A 40 0.47 -8.55 6.62
CA ASN A 40 -0.72 -8.71 5.80
C ASN A 40 -1.61 -7.46 5.82
N SER A 41 -1.61 -6.72 6.92
CA SER A 41 -2.30 -5.43 7.03
C SER A 41 -1.72 -4.42 6.05
N THR A 42 -0.40 -4.21 6.04
CA THR A 42 0.30 -3.30 5.13
C THR A 42 0.09 -3.70 3.67
N LEU A 43 0.22 -4.99 3.35
CA LEU A 43 0.00 -5.52 2.00
C LEU A 43 -1.43 -5.26 1.52
N THR A 44 -2.43 -5.55 2.36
CA THR A 44 -3.85 -5.33 2.02
C THR A 44 -4.12 -3.86 1.74
N GLY A 45 -3.52 -2.94 2.51
CA GLY A 45 -3.64 -1.50 2.27
C GLY A 45 -3.09 -1.08 0.92
N ALA A 46 -1.86 -1.49 0.62
CA ALA A 46 -1.19 -1.18 -0.64
C ALA A 46 -1.94 -1.78 -1.85
N ASP A 47 -2.35 -3.05 -1.77
CA ASP A 47 -3.08 -3.73 -2.83
C ASP A 47 -4.46 -3.10 -3.06
N SER A 48 -5.18 -2.74 -1.98
CA SER A 48 -6.47 -2.04 -2.06
C SER A 48 -6.33 -0.66 -2.70
N HIS A 49 -5.28 0.08 -2.35
CA HIS A 49 -4.98 1.37 -2.97
C HIS A 49 -4.67 1.22 -4.47
N ALA A 50 -3.84 0.23 -4.84
CA ALA A 50 -3.51 -0.07 -6.24
C ALA A 50 -4.77 -0.44 -7.04
N LEU A 51 -5.64 -1.30 -6.50
CA LEU A 51 -6.90 -1.66 -7.13
C LEU A 51 -7.80 -0.43 -7.36
N ARG A 52 -7.95 0.43 -6.36
CA ARG A 52 -8.74 1.67 -6.49
C ARG A 52 -8.18 2.61 -7.56
N ARG A 53 -6.87 2.61 -7.78
CA ARG A 53 -6.25 3.38 -8.88
C ARG A 53 -6.57 2.76 -10.23
N ALA A 54 -6.47 1.43 -10.37
CA ALA A 54 -6.86 0.73 -11.58
C ALA A 54 -8.35 1.00 -11.93
N ILE A 55 -9.24 0.98 -10.93
CA ILE A 55 -10.66 1.32 -11.09
C ILE A 55 -10.84 2.76 -11.61
N ARG A 56 -10.15 3.73 -11.02
CA ARG A 56 -10.23 5.13 -11.48
C ARG A 56 -9.69 5.30 -12.90
N SER A 57 -8.59 4.63 -13.22
CA SER A 57 -8.03 4.65 -14.57
C SER A 57 -9.03 4.10 -15.59
N LEU A 58 -9.63 2.95 -15.31
CA LEU A 58 -10.67 2.36 -16.19
C LEU A 58 -11.90 3.27 -16.33
N GLY A 59 -12.34 3.90 -15.27
CA GLY A 59 -13.47 4.85 -15.30
C GLY A 59 -13.19 6.16 -16.04
N SER A 60 -11.93 6.45 -16.40
CA SER A 60 -11.55 7.68 -17.13
C SER A 60 -11.44 7.48 -18.63
N PHE A 61 -11.52 6.25 -19.15
CA PHE A 61 -11.46 5.99 -20.58
C PHE A 61 -12.81 6.26 -21.28
N THR A 62 -12.73 6.73 -22.52
CA THR A 62 -13.79 6.55 -23.51
C THR A 62 -13.65 5.16 -24.10
N TYR A 63 -14.73 4.36 -24.07
CA TYR A 63 -14.70 2.97 -24.52
C TYR A 63 -14.98 2.91 -26.03
N ASP A 64 -13.96 3.20 -26.81
CA ASP A 64 -13.92 3.18 -28.27
C ASP A 64 -12.76 2.33 -28.79
N ASP A 65 -12.74 2.09 -30.10
CA ASP A 65 -11.72 1.26 -30.75
C ASP A 65 -10.31 1.88 -30.65
N ASP A 66 -10.21 3.20 -30.58
CA ASP A 66 -8.92 3.91 -30.47
C ASP A 66 -8.25 3.64 -29.11
N ASN A 67 -9.05 3.40 -28.07
CA ASN A 67 -8.60 3.12 -26.71
C ASN A 67 -8.57 1.63 -26.35
N GLU A 68 -8.97 0.74 -27.24
CA GLU A 68 -9.13 -0.70 -26.97
C GLU A 68 -7.90 -1.32 -26.29
N THR A 69 -6.71 -1.10 -26.84
CA THR A 69 -5.46 -1.65 -26.29
C THR A 69 -5.17 -1.12 -24.89
N ASN A 70 -5.38 0.17 -24.67
CA ASN A 70 -5.17 0.79 -23.35
C ASN A 70 -6.15 0.26 -22.32
N ILE A 71 -7.42 0.10 -22.68
CA ILE A 71 -8.47 -0.46 -21.81
C ILE A 71 -8.12 -1.89 -21.43
N LYS A 72 -7.79 -2.76 -22.40
CA LYS A 72 -7.40 -4.15 -22.15
C LYS A 72 -6.16 -4.27 -21.26
N ASN A 73 -5.17 -3.41 -21.43
CA ASN A 73 -3.99 -3.34 -20.56
C ASN A 73 -4.40 -2.93 -19.11
N ASN A 74 -5.27 -1.93 -18.98
CA ASN A 74 -5.75 -1.49 -17.66
C ASN A 74 -6.66 -2.53 -16.99
N VAL A 75 -7.45 -3.29 -17.74
CA VAL A 75 -8.21 -4.45 -17.20
C VAL A 75 -7.25 -5.54 -16.71
N SER A 76 -6.14 -5.79 -17.43
CA SER A 76 -5.11 -6.73 -16.96
C SER A 76 -4.46 -6.26 -15.65
N ALA A 77 -4.19 -4.95 -15.52
CA ALA A 77 -3.71 -4.36 -14.27
C ALA A 77 -4.77 -4.45 -13.14
N PHE A 78 -6.06 -4.25 -13.46
CA PHE A 78 -7.16 -4.46 -12.52
C PHE A 78 -7.19 -5.91 -12.02
N ILE A 79 -7.11 -6.91 -12.91
CA ILE A 79 -7.07 -8.34 -12.55
C ILE A 79 -5.90 -8.62 -11.60
N SER A 80 -4.71 -8.13 -11.92
CA SER A 80 -3.51 -8.33 -11.08
C SER A 80 -3.66 -7.71 -9.71
N THR A 81 -4.13 -6.47 -9.62
CA THR A 81 -4.32 -5.76 -8.33
C THR A 81 -5.47 -6.34 -7.52
N TYR A 82 -6.56 -6.77 -8.17
CA TYR A 82 -7.66 -7.48 -7.55
C TYR A 82 -7.17 -8.78 -6.89
N ASN A 83 -6.44 -9.60 -7.65
CA ASN A 83 -5.88 -10.87 -7.15
C ASN A 83 -4.94 -10.66 -5.96
N ASN A 84 -4.06 -9.66 -6.03
CA ASN A 84 -3.19 -9.31 -4.93
C ASN A 84 -3.98 -8.96 -3.67
N MET A 85 -5.03 -8.13 -3.80
CA MET A 85 -5.88 -7.73 -2.69
C MET A 85 -6.68 -8.93 -2.11
N ILE A 86 -7.21 -9.83 -2.95
CA ILE A 86 -7.86 -11.06 -2.48
C ILE A 86 -6.89 -11.91 -1.66
N ASN A 87 -5.66 -12.07 -2.13
CA ASN A 87 -4.66 -12.89 -1.46
C ASN A 87 -4.20 -12.27 -0.13
N SER A 88 -3.84 -10.98 -0.13
CA SER A 88 -3.34 -10.31 1.07
C SER A 88 -4.42 -10.16 2.15
N SER A 89 -5.66 -9.82 1.77
CA SER A 89 -6.77 -9.71 2.73
C SER A 89 -7.21 -11.08 3.27
N GLY A 90 -7.11 -12.14 2.46
CA GLY A 90 -7.39 -13.52 2.89
C GLY A 90 -6.36 -14.08 3.85
N ALA A 91 -5.10 -13.67 3.71
CA ALA A 91 -4.00 -14.04 4.61
C ALA A 91 -3.98 -13.26 5.93
N SER A 92 -4.77 -12.18 6.05
CA SER A 92 -4.87 -11.41 7.28
C SER A 92 -5.54 -12.23 8.40
N ASP A 93 -5.10 -12.02 9.65
CA ASP A 93 -5.78 -12.59 10.82
C ASP A 93 -7.00 -11.77 11.27
N ASP A 94 -7.18 -10.58 10.71
CA ASP A 94 -8.31 -9.71 11.03
C ASP A 94 -9.63 -10.22 10.45
N ARG A 95 -10.60 -10.46 11.33
CA ARG A 95 -11.92 -10.97 10.94
C ARG A 95 -12.69 -10.04 10.00
N THR A 96 -12.53 -8.73 10.18
CA THR A 96 -13.21 -7.73 9.35
C THR A 96 -12.67 -7.76 7.93
N MET A 97 -11.35 -7.89 7.76
CA MET A 97 -10.73 -8.06 6.44
C MET A 97 -11.21 -9.34 5.75
N LYS A 98 -11.17 -10.47 6.45
CA LYS A 98 -11.66 -11.76 5.90
C LYS A 98 -13.13 -11.71 5.47
N ASN A 99 -13.98 -11.09 6.28
CA ASN A 99 -15.40 -10.94 5.96
C ASN A 99 -15.60 -10.02 4.74
N THR A 100 -14.86 -8.93 4.64
CA THR A 100 -14.92 -8.00 3.51
C THR A 100 -14.41 -8.68 2.23
N GLN A 101 -13.32 -9.43 2.31
CA GLN A 101 -12.81 -10.25 1.20
C GLN A 101 -13.86 -11.28 0.73
N LYS A 102 -14.50 -11.99 1.65
CA LYS A 102 -15.57 -12.94 1.33
C LYS A 102 -16.73 -12.26 0.59
N SER A 103 -17.16 -11.09 1.06
CA SER A 103 -18.22 -10.32 0.41
C SER A 103 -17.83 -9.87 -1.00
N LEU A 104 -16.57 -9.49 -1.20
CA LEU A 104 -16.04 -9.12 -2.50
C LEU A 104 -16.00 -10.33 -3.46
N LYS A 105 -15.58 -11.50 -2.98
CA LYS A 105 -15.60 -12.74 -3.78
C LYS A 105 -17.02 -13.11 -4.20
N ASN A 106 -17.99 -13.00 -3.29
CA ASN A 106 -19.40 -13.25 -3.60
C ASN A 106 -19.91 -12.26 -4.65
N LEU A 107 -19.60 -10.96 -4.52
CA LEU A 107 -19.91 -9.97 -5.53
C LEU A 107 -19.35 -10.37 -6.90
N THR A 108 -18.08 -10.76 -6.96
CA THR A 108 -17.44 -11.11 -8.24
C THR A 108 -18.05 -12.37 -8.85
N ALA A 109 -18.47 -13.33 -8.03
CA ALA A 109 -19.23 -14.50 -8.50
C ALA A 109 -20.62 -14.14 -9.07
N GLU A 110 -21.30 -13.11 -8.56
CA GLU A 110 -22.54 -12.59 -9.15
C GLU A 110 -22.34 -12.11 -10.60
N TYR A 111 -21.13 -11.61 -10.92
CA TYR A 111 -20.77 -11.11 -12.26
C TYR A 111 -20.01 -12.13 -13.12
N GLU A 112 -19.83 -13.38 -12.66
CA GLU A 112 -19.05 -14.41 -13.36
C GLU A 112 -19.47 -14.58 -14.82
N SER A 113 -20.77 -14.67 -15.10
CA SER A 113 -21.29 -14.83 -16.46
C SER A 113 -20.97 -13.65 -17.39
N GLN A 114 -20.90 -12.43 -16.83
CA GLN A 114 -20.57 -11.24 -17.61
C GLN A 114 -19.05 -11.17 -17.85
N LEU A 115 -18.25 -11.49 -16.84
CA LEU A 115 -16.79 -11.58 -16.92
C LEU A 115 -16.35 -12.67 -17.92
N ASP A 116 -17.03 -13.81 -17.91
CA ASP A 116 -16.76 -14.92 -18.85
C ASP A 116 -16.95 -14.53 -20.31
N LYS A 117 -17.95 -13.69 -20.61
CA LYS A 117 -18.22 -13.18 -21.98
C LYS A 117 -17.09 -12.33 -22.55
N ILE A 118 -16.23 -11.78 -21.72
CA ILE A 118 -15.03 -11.02 -22.11
C ILE A 118 -13.73 -11.78 -21.86
N GLY A 119 -13.85 -13.08 -21.61
CA GLY A 119 -12.68 -13.95 -21.39
C GLY A 119 -12.01 -13.82 -20.03
N ILE A 120 -12.72 -13.36 -19.00
CA ILE A 120 -12.25 -13.35 -17.61
C ILE A 120 -12.96 -14.45 -16.83
N THR A 121 -12.20 -15.41 -16.31
CA THR A 121 -12.71 -16.53 -15.51
C THR A 121 -12.55 -16.22 -14.03
N VAL A 122 -13.59 -16.46 -13.24
CA VAL A 122 -13.56 -16.42 -11.78
C VAL A 122 -13.15 -17.81 -11.28
N LYS A 123 -12.06 -17.90 -10.53
CA LYS A 123 -11.56 -19.16 -9.95
C LYS A 123 -12.25 -19.46 -8.62
N ASP A 124 -12.22 -20.73 -8.19
CA ASP A 124 -12.80 -21.18 -6.91
C ASP A 124 -12.27 -20.43 -5.69
N ASN A 125 -11.00 -20.02 -5.73
CA ASN A 125 -10.40 -19.20 -4.69
C ASN A 125 -10.83 -17.71 -4.74
N GLY A 126 -11.65 -17.32 -5.72
CA GLY A 126 -12.17 -15.98 -5.95
C GLY A 126 -11.20 -15.04 -6.67
N THR A 127 -10.07 -15.54 -7.19
CA THR A 127 -9.19 -14.77 -8.08
C THR A 127 -9.69 -14.78 -9.51
N LEU A 128 -9.23 -13.82 -10.31
CA LEU A 128 -9.57 -13.65 -11.71
C LEU A 128 -8.43 -14.13 -12.61
N GLU A 129 -8.76 -14.71 -13.75
CA GLU A 129 -7.81 -15.08 -14.79
C GLU A 129 -8.33 -14.70 -16.17
N SER A 130 -7.47 -14.08 -16.99
CA SER A 130 -7.82 -13.76 -18.37
C SER A 130 -7.48 -14.92 -19.31
N ARG A 131 -8.43 -15.31 -20.15
CA ARG A 131 -8.24 -16.26 -21.26
C ARG A 131 -7.80 -15.48 -22.51
N SER A 132 -6.53 -15.51 -22.82
CA SER A 132 -5.87 -14.62 -23.78
C SER A 132 -6.62 -14.45 -25.12
N SER A 133 -7.10 -15.53 -25.74
CA SER A 133 -7.80 -15.48 -27.03
C SER A 133 -9.16 -14.78 -26.93
N LEU A 134 -9.98 -15.15 -25.94
CA LEU A 134 -11.29 -14.55 -25.75
C LEU A 134 -11.20 -13.11 -25.28
N PHE A 135 -10.26 -12.84 -24.37
CA PHE A 135 -10.00 -11.49 -23.86
C PHE A 135 -9.57 -10.53 -24.96
N SER A 136 -8.67 -10.98 -25.86
CA SER A 136 -8.19 -10.16 -26.97
C SER A 136 -9.25 -9.91 -28.05
N SER A 137 -10.16 -10.85 -28.27
CA SER A 137 -11.22 -10.76 -29.29
C SER A 137 -12.55 -10.20 -28.78
N ALA A 138 -12.65 -9.93 -27.47
CA ALA A 138 -13.90 -9.44 -26.90
C ALA A 138 -14.15 -7.97 -27.31
N ASP A 139 -15.40 -7.69 -27.63
CA ASP A 139 -15.90 -6.37 -28.02
C ASP A 139 -15.74 -5.34 -26.90
N ILE A 140 -15.30 -4.13 -27.22
CA ILE A 140 -15.03 -3.06 -26.28
C ILE A 140 -16.27 -2.61 -25.50
N SER A 141 -17.45 -2.69 -26.11
CA SER A 141 -18.72 -2.35 -25.45
C SER A 141 -19.04 -3.26 -24.26
N LYS A 142 -18.55 -4.51 -24.29
CA LYS A 142 -18.70 -5.43 -23.16
C LYS A 142 -17.78 -5.06 -22.00
N PHE A 143 -16.60 -4.52 -22.30
CA PHE A 143 -15.71 -3.97 -21.26
C PHE A 143 -16.33 -2.72 -20.65
N GLU A 144 -16.93 -1.84 -21.44
CA GLU A 144 -17.62 -0.65 -20.95
C GLU A 144 -18.68 -0.99 -19.89
N SER A 145 -19.54 -1.95 -20.19
CA SER A 145 -20.61 -2.36 -19.28
C SER A 145 -20.13 -2.82 -17.91
N LEU A 146 -18.91 -3.38 -17.84
CA LEU A 146 -18.31 -3.93 -16.62
C LEU A 146 -17.35 -2.97 -15.94
N PHE A 147 -16.60 -2.15 -16.69
CA PHE A 147 -15.43 -1.43 -16.18
C PHE A 147 -15.54 0.09 -16.28
N SER A 148 -16.59 0.66 -16.89
CA SER A 148 -16.81 2.10 -16.90
C SER A 148 -17.08 2.67 -15.51
N SER A 149 -17.05 3.99 -15.38
CA SER A 149 -17.38 4.69 -14.13
C SER A 149 -18.79 4.40 -13.63
N ASP A 150 -19.72 4.12 -14.53
CA ASP A 150 -21.13 3.91 -14.24
C ASP A 150 -21.45 2.44 -13.89
N SER A 151 -20.49 1.55 -14.07
CA SER A 151 -20.63 0.14 -13.75
C SER A 151 -20.90 -0.09 -12.26
N GLU A 152 -22.02 -0.73 -11.94
CA GLU A 152 -22.33 -1.13 -10.56
C GLU A 152 -21.27 -2.07 -9.98
N TYR A 153 -20.74 -2.99 -10.80
CA TYR A 153 -19.66 -3.89 -10.41
C TYR A 153 -18.46 -3.09 -9.90
N MET A 154 -17.96 -2.12 -10.68
CA MET A 154 -16.79 -1.33 -10.32
C MET A 154 -17.03 -0.45 -9.10
N GLN A 155 -18.22 0.14 -8.97
CA GLN A 155 -18.59 0.94 -7.80
C GLN A 155 -18.59 0.09 -6.52
N ARG A 156 -19.16 -1.12 -6.58
CA ARG A 156 -19.20 -2.05 -5.43
C ARG A 156 -17.81 -2.58 -5.11
N VAL A 157 -16.98 -2.97 -6.11
CA VAL A 157 -15.58 -3.37 -5.91
C VAL A 157 -14.78 -2.24 -5.26
N ASN A 158 -14.91 -1.00 -5.75
CA ASN A 158 -14.25 0.17 -5.15
C ASN A 158 -14.64 0.40 -3.69
N SER A 159 -15.93 0.18 -3.37
CA SER A 159 -16.42 0.29 -1.99
C SER A 159 -15.76 -0.74 -1.06
N TYR A 160 -15.64 -2.01 -1.50
CA TYR A 160 -14.96 -3.04 -0.72
C TYR A 160 -13.45 -2.76 -0.59
N ALA A 161 -12.80 -2.36 -1.68
CA ALA A 161 -11.39 -1.97 -1.64
C ALA A 161 -11.15 -0.82 -0.65
N ARG A 162 -12.01 0.21 -0.64
CA ARG A 162 -11.95 1.30 0.34
C ARG A 162 -12.11 0.82 1.79
N ARG A 163 -13.01 -0.14 2.04
CA ARG A 163 -13.18 -0.70 3.39
C ARG A 163 -11.94 -1.45 3.84
N LEU A 164 -11.33 -2.24 2.95
CA LEU A 164 -10.08 -2.96 3.22
C LEU A 164 -8.93 -1.98 3.48
N GLU A 165 -8.78 -0.94 2.66
CA GLU A 165 -7.76 0.11 2.84
C GLU A 165 -7.90 0.82 4.19
N ASN A 166 -9.13 1.22 4.56
CA ASN A 166 -9.39 1.89 5.84
C ASN A 166 -9.08 0.96 7.04
N ARG A 167 -9.47 -0.32 6.94
CA ARG A 167 -9.16 -1.30 8.00
C ARG A 167 -7.67 -1.56 8.11
N SER A 168 -6.98 -1.66 6.99
CA SER A 168 -5.53 -1.79 6.91
C SER A 168 -4.81 -0.64 7.63
N ASN A 169 -5.20 0.60 7.35
CA ASN A 169 -4.60 1.79 7.98
C ASN A 169 -4.71 1.73 9.51
N ILE A 170 -5.86 1.30 10.03
CA ILE A 170 -6.07 1.15 11.48
C ILE A 170 -5.12 0.08 12.04
N LEU A 171 -5.03 -1.09 11.40
CA LEU A 171 -4.19 -2.19 11.87
C LEU A 171 -2.70 -1.85 11.79
N THR A 172 -2.26 -1.24 10.70
CA THR A 172 -0.87 -0.79 10.54
C THR A 172 -0.48 0.22 11.63
N GLN A 173 -1.40 1.12 11.99
CA GLN A 173 -1.17 2.07 13.09
C GLN A 173 -1.04 1.36 14.44
N ILE A 174 -1.86 0.33 14.70
CA ILE A 174 -1.75 -0.51 15.91
C ILE A 174 -0.40 -1.23 15.93
N GLU A 175 -0.03 -1.91 14.84
CA GLU A 175 1.25 -2.62 14.70
C GLU A 175 2.45 -1.68 14.94
N TYR A 176 2.40 -0.46 14.42
CA TYR A 176 3.42 0.55 14.65
C TYR A 176 3.53 0.98 16.11
N ASN A 177 2.40 1.23 16.77
CA ASN A 177 2.37 1.63 18.19
C ASN A 177 2.89 0.50 19.09
N ASP A 178 2.54 -0.74 18.81
CA ASP A 178 3.04 -1.91 19.53
C ASP A 178 4.55 -2.09 19.37
N ALA A 179 5.07 -1.85 18.17
CA ALA A 179 6.50 -1.89 17.89
C ALA A 179 7.27 -0.79 18.66
N LEU A 180 6.70 0.43 18.75
CA LEU A 180 7.26 1.51 19.56
C LEU A 180 7.26 1.18 21.05
N ALA A 181 6.16 0.64 21.59
CA ALA A 181 6.06 0.25 22.98
C ALA A 181 7.13 -0.81 23.35
N LYS A 182 7.32 -1.83 22.50
CA LYS A 182 8.35 -2.86 22.67
C LYS A 182 9.77 -2.27 22.64
N ARG A 183 10.05 -1.31 21.73
CA ARG A 183 11.35 -0.61 21.69
C ARG A 183 11.63 0.14 22.97
N ASN A 184 10.65 0.86 23.50
CA ASN A 184 10.79 1.67 24.71
C ASN A 184 11.01 0.78 25.92
N ALA A 185 10.29 -0.33 26.05
CA ALA A 185 10.48 -1.32 27.11
C ALA A 185 11.90 -1.92 27.09
N ASN A 186 12.43 -2.26 25.92
CA ASN A 186 13.80 -2.79 25.79
C ASN A 186 14.89 -1.77 26.13
N LYS A 187 14.66 -0.47 25.85
CA LYS A 187 15.60 0.59 26.26
C LYS A 187 15.65 0.76 27.77
N GLN A 188 14.51 0.62 28.42
CA GLN A 188 14.42 0.79 29.87
C GLN A 188 15.09 -0.37 30.62
N THR A 189 15.01 -1.60 30.12
CA THR A 189 15.70 -2.76 30.68
C THR A 189 17.21 -2.71 30.46
N SER A 190 17.70 -2.17 29.35
CA SER A 190 19.14 -2.06 29.09
C SER A 190 19.82 -0.95 29.90
N SER A 191 19.09 0.08 30.31
CA SER A 191 19.64 1.14 31.19
C SER A 191 19.68 0.75 32.66
N SER A 192 18.90 -0.23 33.10
CA SER A 192 18.90 -0.70 34.50
C SER A 192 19.96 -1.76 34.80
N VAL A 193 20.63 -2.31 33.80
CA VAL A 193 21.70 -3.34 33.99
C VAL A 193 23.09 -2.72 34.10
N SER A 194 23.26 -1.41 33.83
CA SER A 194 24.59 -0.76 33.84
C SER A 194 25.01 -0.15 35.17
N ASP A 195 24.17 -0.23 36.23
CA ASP A 195 24.47 0.48 37.51
C ASP A 195 24.55 -0.47 38.72
N SER A 196 25.23 -1.60 38.58
CA SER A 196 25.55 -2.45 39.75
C SER A 196 26.96 -2.99 39.68
N THR A 197 27.97 -2.08 39.65
CA THR A 197 29.30 -2.36 40.16
C THR A 197 30.00 -1.04 40.58
N THR A 198 30.06 -0.79 41.81
CA THR A 198 31.17 -0.28 42.66
C THR A 198 30.70 0.68 43.75
N GLY A 199 31.03 0.29 45.01
CA GLY A 199 31.52 1.26 45.98
C GLY A 199 30.58 1.71 47.07
N LYS A 200 30.55 0.94 48.10
CA LYS A 200 30.35 1.28 49.51
C LYS A 200 30.87 2.67 49.90
N THR A 201 30.03 3.55 50.46
CA THR A 201 30.30 4.33 51.69
C THR A 201 29.04 5.04 52.22
N ASP A 202 28.98 5.10 53.51
CA ASP A 202 27.96 5.63 54.41
C ASP A 202 27.57 7.10 54.19
N SER A 203 26.32 7.48 54.33
CA SER A 203 25.80 8.42 55.36
C SER A 203 24.35 8.81 55.07
N ALA A 204 23.63 8.91 56.18
CA ALA A 204 22.24 9.33 56.27
C ALA A 204 21.99 10.76 55.73
N ASP A 205 20.81 11.01 55.17
CA ASP A 205 19.81 11.96 55.68
C ASP A 205 18.58 12.12 54.73
N THR A 206 17.42 12.15 55.37
CA THR A 206 16.13 12.81 55.08
C THR A 206 15.69 13.11 53.65
N GLY A 207 14.59 12.46 53.29
CA GLY A 207 13.32 13.05 52.86
C GLY A 207 13.27 13.97 51.64
N SER A 208 12.73 13.49 50.55
CA SER A 208 11.72 14.26 49.79
C SER A 208 11.07 13.39 48.70
N THR A 209 9.78 13.19 48.83
CA THR A 209 8.88 12.69 47.81
C THR A 209 8.82 13.69 46.66
N ALA A 210 9.48 13.37 45.56
CA ALA A 210 9.27 14.07 44.29
C ALA A 210 8.57 13.12 43.32
N VAL A 211 7.27 13.28 43.21
CA VAL A 211 6.46 12.70 42.09
C VAL A 211 6.97 13.33 40.79
N ASN A 212 7.71 12.57 40.00
CA ASN A 212 8.06 12.97 38.66
C ASN A 212 6.81 12.95 37.78
N ALA A 213 6.25 14.14 37.55
CA ALA A 213 5.24 14.38 36.54
C ALA A 213 5.75 13.90 35.20
N LEU A 214 5.02 12.93 34.61
CA LEU A 214 5.20 12.52 33.23
C LEU A 214 5.03 13.73 32.31
N ASN A 215 6.14 14.20 31.78
CA ASN A 215 6.16 15.20 30.72
C ASN A 215 5.76 14.51 29.42
N ILE A 216 4.47 14.50 29.13
CA ILE A 216 3.94 14.10 27.81
C ILE A 216 4.24 15.27 26.87
N ALA A 217 5.49 15.33 26.41
CA ALA A 217 5.85 16.19 25.28
C ALA A 217 5.16 15.68 24.04
N SER A 218 4.31 16.50 23.48
CA SER A 218 3.57 16.44 22.24
C SER A 218 4.21 15.52 21.20
N VAL A 219 3.58 14.35 20.97
CA VAL A 219 3.83 13.53 19.78
C VAL A 219 3.10 14.19 18.63
N THR A 220 3.83 14.91 17.79
CA THR A 220 3.31 15.32 16.49
C THR A 220 2.99 14.06 15.67
N PRO A 221 1.81 13.93 15.11
CA PRO A 221 1.48 12.75 14.30
C PRO A 221 2.38 12.74 13.06
N VAL A 222 3.16 11.68 12.91
CA VAL A 222 3.97 11.42 11.71
C VAL A 222 3.03 10.99 10.59
N THR A 223 2.35 11.95 9.97
CA THR A 223 1.49 11.75 8.80
C THR A 223 2.29 11.68 7.48
N ALA A 224 3.60 11.96 7.54
CA ALA A 224 4.47 12.02 6.35
C ALA A 224 4.92 10.65 5.82
N ASP A 225 5.04 9.62 6.66
CA ASP A 225 5.62 8.33 6.25
C ASP A 225 4.65 7.39 5.54
N LEU A 226 3.35 7.49 5.79
CA LEU A 226 2.34 6.66 5.12
C LEU A 226 2.20 6.98 3.64
N ASN A 227 2.35 8.25 3.25
CA ASN A 227 2.32 8.65 1.84
C ASN A 227 3.59 8.20 1.08
N THR A 228 4.71 8.07 1.76
CA THR A 228 5.98 7.59 1.18
C THR A 228 5.89 6.08 0.91
N LEU A 229 5.29 5.30 1.80
CA LEU A 229 5.07 3.86 1.62
C LEU A 229 4.04 3.55 0.52
N LEU A 230 3.02 4.39 0.37
CA LEU A 230 1.99 4.26 -0.66
C LEU A 230 2.51 4.56 -2.08
N ASN A 231 3.55 5.40 -2.21
CA ASN A 231 4.19 5.69 -3.49
C ASN A 231 5.13 4.57 -3.98
N LEU A 232 5.55 3.66 -3.09
CA LEU A 232 6.44 2.53 -3.42
C LEU A 232 5.78 1.43 -4.27
N SER A 233 4.45 1.32 -4.24
CA SER A 233 3.71 0.37 -5.08
C SER A 233 3.64 0.78 -6.56
N LEU A 234 4.16 1.95 -6.91
CA LEU A 234 3.96 2.62 -8.21
C LEU A 234 5.06 2.40 -9.24
N ILE A 235 6.18 1.78 -8.88
CA ILE A 235 7.40 1.74 -9.75
C ILE A 235 7.54 0.42 -10.51
N HIS A 236 6.62 -0.51 -10.37
CA HIS A 236 6.67 -1.81 -11.06
C HIS A 236 5.42 -2.11 -11.91
N ILE A 237 5.04 -1.14 -12.77
CA ILE A 237 4.19 -1.42 -13.94
C ILE A 237 4.84 -0.77 -15.17
#